data_c4e2c6e94dca05d39ce1861f3bc3e001
#
_entry.id   c4e2c6e94dca05d39ce1861f3bc3e001
#
_cell.length_a   1.000
_cell.length_b   1.000
_cell.length_c   1.000
_cell.angle_alpha   90.00
_cell.angle_beta   90.00
_cell.angle_gamma   90.00
#
_symmetry.space_group_name_H-M   'P 1'
#
loop_
_entity.id
_entity.type
_entity.pdbx_description
1 polymer ?
#
loop_
_entity_poly.entity_id
_entity_poly.type
_entity_poly.pdbx_seq_one_letter_code
_entity_poly.pdbx_strand_id
1 'polypeptide(L)'
;MTMHDCFVFPAAPHLPAPDMPAVERWMLRERIILPAVGADVPAKALYALSHAISCLPGANVPLVDADWRTAADVVATHVQAGNLPDALRVNGDGSVEDCVKAIRDHGIALDDAWLFGKHAACTWFSPRYRAGPGMVRLYDPDRIGEIDHLSIVLFQIDAGEPPFVVFGAGTSAPTVPGEDTEREDFPPFGDYMDFIGAVYEDLHVDWVHPDSGRRYALLDLDWEYSLGIGRCFIQFEDGSGYDLERFVQALGEACGQRMTYAHRLF
;
A
#
# COMPACT_ATOMS: atom_id res chain seq x y z
N MET A 1 -16.75 4.64 9.42
CA MET A 1 -15.36 4.70 9.87
C MET A 1 -14.56 4.97 8.61
N THR A 2 -13.88 6.09 8.51
CA THR A 2 -13.12 6.45 7.31
C THR A 2 -11.78 5.74 7.42
N MET A 3 -11.49 4.82 6.52
CA MET A 3 -10.17 4.19 6.46
C MET A 3 -9.19 5.18 5.83
N HIS A 4 -8.02 5.32 6.43
CA HIS A 4 -7.00 6.26 6.01
C HIS A 4 -5.64 5.57 5.96
N ASP A 5 -5.13 5.36 4.77
CA ASP A 5 -3.80 4.80 4.55
C ASP A 5 -2.81 5.88 4.13
N CYS A 6 -1.56 5.74 4.57
CA CYS A 6 -0.44 6.51 4.05
C CYS A 6 0.47 5.62 3.22
N PHE A 7 0.95 6.14 2.11
CA PHE A 7 1.88 5.44 1.22
C PHE A 7 3.15 6.28 1.05
N VAL A 8 4.30 5.67 1.27
CA VAL A 8 5.61 6.25 1.00
C VAL A 8 6.20 5.59 -0.24
N PHE A 9 6.73 6.38 -1.17
CA PHE A 9 7.20 5.94 -2.48
C PHE A 9 8.26 6.89 -3.04
N PRO A 10 9.02 6.49 -4.10
CA PRO A 10 9.97 7.38 -4.77
C PRO A 10 9.30 8.61 -5.38
N ALA A 11 9.86 9.80 -5.13
CA ALA A 11 9.36 11.06 -5.71
C ALA A 11 9.58 11.15 -7.24
N ALA A 12 10.43 10.30 -7.80
CA ALA A 12 10.70 10.18 -9.23
C ALA A 12 10.44 8.74 -9.69
N PRO A 13 9.17 8.33 -9.90
CA PRO A 13 8.78 6.94 -10.13
C PRO A 13 9.26 6.36 -11.46
N HIS A 14 9.72 7.19 -12.40
CA HIS A 14 10.35 6.81 -13.66
C HIS A 14 11.82 6.38 -13.50
N LEU A 15 12.46 6.67 -12.37
CA LEU A 15 13.81 6.21 -12.07
C LEU A 15 13.82 4.76 -11.58
N PRO A 16 14.99 4.09 -11.59
CA PRO A 16 15.12 2.74 -11.05
C PRO A 16 14.56 2.65 -9.63
N ALA A 17 13.75 1.62 -9.41
CA ALA A 17 13.15 1.36 -8.12
C ALA A 17 14.21 1.04 -7.04
N PRO A 18 14.00 1.42 -5.77
CA PRO A 18 14.86 0.99 -4.68
C PRO A 18 14.80 -0.53 -4.50
N ASP A 19 15.87 -1.13 -3.99
CA ASP A 19 15.88 -2.54 -3.55
C ASP A 19 14.98 -2.69 -2.30
N MET A 20 13.71 -3.04 -2.49
CA MET A 20 12.73 -3.15 -1.41
C MET A 20 13.13 -4.14 -0.32
N PRO A 21 13.73 -5.32 -0.61
CA PRO A 21 14.35 -6.16 0.40
C PRO A 21 15.47 -5.48 1.19
N ALA A 22 16.25 -4.58 0.58
CA ALA A 22 17.27 -3.81 1.31
C ALA A 22 16.64 -2.74 2.21
N VAL A 23 15.56 -2.10 1.74
CA VAL A 23 14.74 -1.18 2.54
C VAL A 23 14.18 -1.88 3.78
N GLU A 24 13.58 -3.05 3.60
CA GLU A 24 13.06 -3.86 4.70
C GLU A 24 14.14 -4.18 5.73
N ARG A 25 15.32 -4.67 5.29
CA ARG A 25 16.45 -4.93 6.19
C ARG A 25 16.93 -3.68 6.92
N TRP A 26 16.91 -2.52 6.28
CA TRP A 26 17.25 -1.24 6.91
C TRP A 26 16.22 -0.89 7.98
N MET A 27 14.91 -0.98 7.67
CA MET A 27 13.86 -0.68 8.63
C MET A 27 13.90 -1.61 9.86
N LEU A 28 14.19 -2.89 9.67
CA LEU A 28 14.37 -3.86 10.77
C LEU A 28 15.59 -3.51 11.63
N ARG A 29 16.72 -3.19 11.00
CA ARG A 29 17.97 -2.84 11.71
C ARG A 29 17.82 -1.56 12.53
N GLU A 30 17.16 -0.55 11.98
CA GLU A 30 16.87 0.72 12.67
C GLU A 30 15.70 0.61 13.66
N ARG A 31 15.10 -0.59 13.75
CA ARG A 31 13.92 -0.88 14.59
C ARG A 31 12.73 0.03 14.28
N ILE A 32 12.60 0.46 13.05
CA ILE A 32 11.45 1.21 12.54
C ILE A 32 10.25 0.27 12.45
N ILE A 33 10.49 -0.97 12.00
CA ILE A 33 9.54 -2.07 12.06
C ILE A 33 10.08 -3.15 13.00
N LEU A 34 9.18 -3.90 13.61
CA LEU A 34 9.51 -5.07 14.43
C LEU A 34 9.40 -6.34 13.59
N PRO A 35 10.24 -7.37 13.88
CA PRO A 35 10.09 -8.66 13.21
C PRO A 35 8.63 -9.13 13.24
N ALA A 36 8.17 -9.71 12.15
CA ALA A 36 6.83 -10.28 12.07
C ALA A 36 6.65 -11.33 13.17
N VAL A 37 5.50 -11.30 13.84
CA VAL A 37 5.13 -12.28 14.86
C VAL A 37 4.22 -13.32 14.20
N GLY A 38 4.64 -14.57 14.19
CA GLY A 38 3.91 -15.67 13.56
C GLY A 38 4.67 -16.27 12.36
N ALA A 39 4.04 -17.15 11.62
CA ALA A 39 4.61 -17.69 10.39
C ALA A 39 4.91 -16.54 9.43
N ASP A 40 6.06 -16.57 8.77
CA ASP A 40 6.49 -15.57 7.77
C ASP A 40 5.61 -15.62 6.50
N VAL A 41 4.31 -15.37 6.69
CA VAL A 41 3.34 -15.36 5.60
C VAL A 41 3.31 -13.96 5.00
N PRO A 42 3.66 -13.79 3.72
CA PRO A 42 3.57 -12.49 3.07
C PRO A 42 2.15 -11.93 3.14
N ALA A 43 2.01 -10.64 3.45
CA ALA A 43 0.70 -9.98 3.53
C ALA A 43 -0.15 -10.21 2.26
N LYS A 44 0.49 -10.25 1.10
CA LYS A 44 -0.15 -10.61 -0.17
C LYS A 44 -0.87 -11.96 -0.13
N ALA A 45 -0.28 -12.98 0.47
CA ALA A 45 -0.88 -14.30 0.55
C ALA A 45 -2.10 -14.29 1.49
N LEU A 46 -2.07 -13.46 2.55
CA LEU A 46 -3.21 -13.25 3.44
C LEU A 46 -4.35 -12.53 2.72
N TYR A 47 -4.05 -11.47 1.97
CA TYR A 47 -5.04 -10.77 1.15
C TYR A 47 -5.64 -11.67 0.07
N ALA A 48 -4.80 -12.49 -0.60
CA ALA A 48 -5.27 -13.43 -1.62
C ALA A 48 -6.23 -14.47 -1.03
N LEU A 49 -5.90 -15.00 0.15
CA LEU A 49 -6.78 -15.95 0.87
C LEU A 49 -8.11 -15.29 1.24
N SER A 50 -8.08 -14.07 1.83
CA SER A 50 -9.27 -13.33 2.19
C SER A 50 -10.13 -13.02 0.96
N HIS A 51 -9.51 -12.59 -0.14
CA HIS A 51 -10.21 -12.31 -1.37
C HIS A 51 -10.88 -13.56 -1.96
N ALA A 52 -10.16 -14.67 -2.02
CA ALA A 52 -10.73 -15.95 -2.48
C ALA A 52 -11.96 -16.38 -1.69
N ILE A 53 -11.95 -16.17 -0.36
CA ILE A 53 -13.10 -16.48 0.49
C ILE A 53 -14.24 -15.46 0.26
N SER A 54 -13.92 -14.18 0.07
CA SER A 54 -14.91 -13.13 -0.21
C SER A 54 -15.61 -13.29 -1.56
N CYS A 55 -15.00 -14.01 -2.50
CA CYS A 55 -15.60 -14.36 -3.80
C CYS A 55 -16.56 -15.56 -3.74
N LEU A 56 -16.73 -16.22 -2.60
CA LEU A 56 -17.69 -17.30 -2.44
C LEU A 56 -19.14 -16.78 -2.63
N PRO A 57 -20.04 -17.57 -3.22
CA PRO A 57 -21.44 -17.16 -3.38
C PRO A 57 -22.10 -16.82 -2.03
N GLY A 58 -22.61 -15.61 -1.92
CA GLY A 58 -23.26 -15.12 -0.70
C GLY A 58 -22.31 -14.69 0.41
N ALA A 59 -21.00 -14.66 0.17
CA ALA A 59 -20.05 -14.17 1.14
C ALA A 59 -20.25 -12.67 1.41
N ASN A 60 -20.15 -12.29 2.67
CA ASN A 60 -20.05 -10.89 3.08
C ASN A 60 -18.60 -10.45 2.94
N VAL A 61 -18.37 -9.27 2.37
CA VAL A 61 -17.05 -8.65 2.46
C VAL A 61 -16.88 -8.23 3.93
N PRO A 62 -15.95 -8.84 4.68
CA PRO A 62 -15.75 -8.40 6.05
C PRO A 62 -15.36 -6.91 6.01
N LEU A 63 -16.07 -6.08 6.76
CA LEU A 63 -15.61 -4.72 7.05
C LEU A 63 -14.45 -4.86 8.02
N VAL A 64 -13.24 -4.93 7.49
CA VAL A 64 -12.13 -5.38 8.29
C VAL A 64 -11.02 -4.36 8.31
N ASP A 65 -10.84 -3.79 9.49
CA ASP A 65 -9.54 -3.46 10.05
C ASP A 65 -8.89 -4.78 10.54
N ALA A 66 -8.57 -5.69 9.63
CA ALA A 66 -8.05 -6.97 10.06
C ALA A 66 -6.53 -6.90 10.17
N ASP A 67 -6.07 -6.78 11.39
CA ASP A 67 -4.65 -6.97 11.75
C ASP A 67 -4.23 -8.45 11.58
N TRP A 68 -4.45 -8.99 10.38
CA TRP A 68 -4.07 -10.36 10.05
C TRP A 68 -2.56 -10.53 10.10
N ARG A 69 -2.10 -11.44 10.93
CA ARG A 69 -0.70 -11.82 11.06
C ARG A 69 -0.45 -13.21 10.48
N THR A 70 -1.49 -14.05 10.50
CA THR A 70 -1.44 -15.44 10.06
C THR A 70 -2.60 -15.78 9.14
N ALA A 71 -2.48 -16.87 8.39
CA ALA A 71 -3.61 -17.38 7.59
C ALA A 71 -4.79 -17.80 8.48
N ALA A 72 -4.52 -18.23 9.72
CA ALA A 72 -5.55 -18.55 10.69
C ALA A 72 -6.39 -17.34 11.11
N ASP A 73 -5.78 -16.15 11.20
CA ASP A 73 -6.51 -14.90 11.49
C ASP A 73 -7.50 -14.57 10.38
N VAL A 74 -7.09 -14.75 9.12
CA VAL A 74 -7.97 -14.59 7.95
C VAL A 74 -9.16 -15.52 8.05
N VAL A 75 -8.91 -16.82 8.28
CA VAL A 75 -9.97 -17.83 8.41
C VAL A 75 -10.91 -17.49 9.56
N ALA A 76 -10.38 -17.11 10.74
CA ALA A 76 -11.18 -16.73 11.90
C ALA A 76 -12.09 -15.54 11.61
N THR A 77 -11.58 -14.52 10.91
CA THR A 77 -12.35 -13.35 10.49
C THR A 77 -13.52 -13.76 9.58
N HIS A 78 -13.27 -14.62 8.61
CA HIS A 78 -14.32 -15.08 7.69
C HIS A 78 -15.32 -16.05 8.34
N VAL A 79 -14.92 -16.82 9.35
CA VAL A 79 -15.86 -17.57 10.19
C VAL A 79 -16.78 -16.62 10.96
N GLN A 80 -16.23 -15.58 11.59
CA GLN A 80 -17.01 -14.56 12.30
C GLN A 80 -17.98 -13.79 11.38
N ALA A 81 -17.58 -13.54 10.14
CA ALA A 81 -18.43 -12.90 9.13
C ALA A 81 -19.51 -13.82 8.55
N GLY A 82 -19.52 -15.10 8.92
CA GLY A 82 -20.44 -16.12 8.41
C GLY A 82 -20.11 -16.61 7.00
N ASN A 83 -18.95 -16.32 6.47
CA ASN A 83 -18.49 -16.78 5.15
C ASN A 83 -17.99 -18.23 5.16
N LEU A 84 -17.55 -18.69 6.32
CA LEU A 84 -17.05 -20.04 6.55
C LEU A 84 -17.79 -20.70 7.72
N PRO A 85 -17.88 -22.04 7.76
CA PRO A 85 -18.58 -22.75 8.83
C PRO A 85 -17.96 -22.52 10.21
N ASP A 86 -18.81 -22.33 11.24
CA ASP A 86 -18.36 -22.19 12.63
C ASP A 86 -17.53 -23.39 13.15
N ALA A 87 -17.71 -24.56 12.55
CA ALA A 87 -16.97 -25.79 12.90
C ALA A 87 -15.54 -25.80 12.33
N LEU A 88 -15.22 -24.91 11.35
CA LEU A 88 -13.91 -24.90 10.74
C LEU A 88 -12.83 -24.48 11.76
N ARG A 89 -11.81 -25.29 11.89
CA ARG A 89 -10.66 -25.02 12.76
C ARG A 89 -9.38 -25.19 11.95
N VAL A 90 -8.49 -24.23 12.10
CA VAL A 90 -7.15 -24.24 11.51
C VAL A 90 -6.12 -24.02 12.63
N ASN A 91 -4.91 -24.55 12.43
CA ASN A 91 -3.83 -24.30 13.38
C ASN A 91 -3.40 -22.82 13.28
N GLY A 92 -3.12 -22.19 14.41
CA GLY A 92 -2.67 -20.80 14.47
C GLY A 92 -1.38 -20.54 13.69
N ASP A 93 -0.49 -21.56 13.60
CA ASP A 93 0.77 -21.51 12.86
C ASP A 93 0.67 -22.18 11.47
N GLY A 94 -0.55 -22.51 11.01
CA GLY A 94 -0.77 -23.17 9.72
C GLY A 94 -0.40 -22.27 8.54
N SER A 95 0.15 -22.89 7.49
CA SER A 95 0.41 -22.21 6.22
C SER A 95 -0.91 -21.83 5.52
N VAL A 96 -0.81 -20.98 4.49
CA VAL A 96 -1.98 -20.68 3.63
C VAL A 96 -2.51 -21.96 2.99
N GLU A 97 -1.62 -22.86 2.56
CA GLU A 97 -1.97 -24.16 1.97
C GLU A 97 -2.73 -25.05 2.95
N ASP A 98 -2.33 -25.06 4.24
CA ASP A 98 -3.03 -25.82 5.29
C ASP A 98 -4.44 -25.26 5.52
N CYS A 99 -4.58 -23.92 5.54
CA CYS A 99 -5.86 -23.24 5.66
C CYS A 99 -6.77 -23.52 4.46
N VAL A 100 -6.24 -23.41 3.24
CA VAL A 100 -6.97 -23.75 2.00
C VAL A 100 -7.41 -25.20 2.02
N LYS A 101 -6.53 -26.13 2.41
CA LYS A 101 -6.87 -27.53 2.54
C LYS A 101 -8.00 -27.74 3.55
N ALA A 102 -7.93 -27.13 4.73
CA ALA A 102 -8.99 -27.26 5.75
C ALA A 102 -10.33 -26.73 5.23
N ILE A 103 -10.36 -25.60 4.51
CA ILE A 103 -11.56 -25.04 3.89
C ILE A 103 -12.14 -26.02 2.86
N ARG A 104 -11.30 -26.60 2.01
CA ARG A 104 -11.70 -27.57 0.99
C ARG A 104 -12.19 -28.90 1.59
N ASP A 105 -11.59 -29.33 2.68
CA ASP A 105 -12.04 -30.57 3.41
C ASP A 105 -13.47 -30.39 3.98
N HIS A 106 -13.94 -29.12 4.14
CA HIS A 106 -15.34 -28.82 4.47
C HIS A 106 -16.26 -28.66 3.23
N GLY A 107 -15.78 -29.06 2.06
CA GLY A 107 -16.55 -29.03 0.80
C GLY A 107 -16.67 -27.64 0.14
N ILE A 108 -15.86 -26.68 0.57
CA ILE A 108 -15.86 -25.32 0.02
C ILE A 108 -14.79 -25.22 -1.06
N ALA A 109 -15.20 -24.94 -2.29
CA ALA A 109 -14.28 -24.72 -3.41
C ALA A 109 -13.78 -23.29 -3.41
N LEU A 110 -12.47 -23.08 -3.25
CA LEU A 110 -11.80 -21.81 -3.46
C LEU A 110 -11.17 -21.79 -4.85
N ASP A 111 -11.25 -20.64 -5.52
CA ASP A 111 -10.65 -20.45 -6.83
C ASP A 111 -9.13 -20.30 -6.72
N ASP A 112 -8.40 -21.22 -7.33
CA ASP A 112 -6.93 -21.21 -7.37
C ASP A 112 -6.35 -20.00 -8.08
N ALA A 113 -7.08 -19.42 -9.01
CA ALA A 113 -6.64 -18.21 -9.70
C ALA A 113 -6.47 -17.02 -8.75
N TRP A 114 -7.28 -16.93 -7.71
CA TRP A 114 -7.15 -15.90 -6.68
C TRP A 114 -6.06 -16.23 -5.66
N LEU A 115 -5.91 -17.49 -5.30
CA LEU A 115 -4.97 -17.93 -4.24
C LEU A 115 -3.51 -17.92 -4.71
N PHE A 116 -3.26 -18.40 -5.93
CA PHE A 116 -1.91 -18.71 -6.41
C PHE A 116 -1.58 -18.01 -7.74
N GLY A 117 -2.53 -17.29 -8.30
CA GLY A 117 -2.46 -16.88 -9.67
C GLY A 117 -2.20 -15.40 -9.90
N LYS A 118 -2.19 -15.10 -11.13
CA LYS A 118 -1.83 -13.98 -11.96
C LYS A 118 -2.36 -12.58 -11.59
N HIS A 119 -3.16 -12.41 -10.55
CA HIS A 119 -3.75 -11.11 -10.16
C HIS A 119 -2.84 -10.26 -9.26
N ALA A 120 -1.66 -10.77 -8.95
CA ALA A 120 -0.74 -10.03 -8.17
C ALA A 120 0.29 -9.37 -9.08
N ALA A 121 0.03 -8.15 -9.45
CA ALA A 121 1.00 -7.25 -10.08
C ALA A 121 2.30 -7.05 -9.28
N CYS A 122 2.40 -7.61 -8.08
CA CYS A 122 3.56 -7.45 -7.21
C CYS A 122 4.59 -8.55 -7.44
N THR A 123 5.84 -8.17 -7.73
CA THR A 123 6.99 -9.07 -7.76
C THR A 123 7.49 -9.40 -6.37
N TRP A 124 7.25 -8.53 -5.41
CA TRP A 124 7.68 -8.69 -4.03
C TRP A 124 6.68 -8.06 -3.07
N PHE A 125 6.52 -8.69 -1.89
CA PHE A 125 5.62 -8.25 -0.84
C PHE A 125 6.17 -8.70 0.52
N SER A 126 6.21 -7.80 1.49
CA SER A 126 6.69 -8.14 2.84
C SER A 126 5.62 -8.83 3.68
N PRO A 127 6.01 -9.46 4.79
CA PRO A 127 5.08 -9.69 5.91
C PRO A 127 4.45 -8.38 6.37
N ARG A 128 3.36 -8.48 7.15
CA ARG A 128 2.76 -7.34 7.84
C ARG A 128 3.54 -7.08 9.13
N TYR A 129 4.10 -5.89 9.25
CA TYR A 129 4.90 -5.47 10.37
C TYR A 129 4.11 -4.56 11.33
N ARG A 130 4.54 -4.50 12.58
CA ARG A 130 4.19 -3.43 13.50
C ARG A 130 5.28 -2.36 13.51
N ALA A 131 4.88 -1.12 13.80
CA ALA A 131 5.85 -0.08 14.05
C ALA A 131 6.71 -0.42 15.26
N GLY A 132 8.00 -0.11 15.14
CA GLY A 132 8.99 -0.30 16.20
C GLY A 132 9.40 1.01 16.87
N PRO A 133 10.18 0.95 17.95
CA PRO A 133 10.62 2.15 18.69
C PRO A 133 11.50 3.09 17.85
N GLY A 134 12.10 2.62 16.74
CA GLY A 134 12.82 3.45 15.78
C GLY A 134 11.89 4.42 15.05
N MET A 135 10.63 4.05 14.85
CA MET A 135 9.62 4.89 14.22
C MET A 135 9.31 6.16 15.04
N VAL A 136 9.34 6.06 16.38
CA VAL A 136 9.09 7.20 17.30
C VAL A 136 9.95 8.43 16.97
N ARG A 137 11.18 8.23 16.54
CA ARG A 137 12.10 9.33 16.19
C ARG A 137 11.79 9.99 14.83
N LEU A 138 11.09 9.26 14.00
CA LEU A 138 10.79 9.64 12.60
C LEU A 138 9.34 10.08 12.41
N TYR A 139 8.58 10.06 13.48
CA TYR A 139 7.16 10.31 13.53
C TYR A 139 6.85 11.60 14.29
N ASP A 140 5.66 12.15 14.10
CA ASP A 140 5.20 13.31 14.86
C ASP A 140 5.20 12.99 16.36
N PRO A 141 5.98 13.73 17.18
CA PRO A 141 6.09 13.49 18.61
C PRO A 141 4.77 13.63 19.38
N ASP A 142 3.81 14.37 18.83
CA ASP A 142 2.51 14.60 19.48
C ASP A 142 1.56 13.41 19.34
N ARG A 143 1.89 12.44 18.46
CA ARG A 143 1.07 11.26 18.14
C ARG A 143 1.72 9.92 18.48
N ILE A 144 2.73 9.93 19.32
CA ILE A 144 3.50 8.71 19.67
C ILE A 144 2.63 7.56 20.19
N GLY A 145 1.52 7.85 20.87
CA GLY A 145 0.60 6.82 21.39
C GLY A 145 -0.17 6.04 20.32
N GLU A 146 -0.19 6.53 19.06
CA GLU A 146 -0.90 5.89 17.94
C GLU A 146 -0.02 4.88 17.19
N ILE A 147 1.30 4.91 17.43
CA ILE A 147 2.28 4.07 16.70
C ILE A 147 2.07 2.57 16.94
N ASP A 148 1.64 2.19 18.14
CA ASP A 148 1.49 0.78 18.53
C ASP A 148 0.43 0.03 17.68
N HIS A 149 -0.46 0.76 17.03
CA HIS A 149 -1.53 0.23 16.19
C HIS A 149 -1.18 0.20 14.70
N LEU A 150 -0.09 0.88 14.30
CA LEU A 150 0.31 0.94 12.90
C LEU A 150 0.70 -0.42 12.35
N SER A 151 0.02 -0.82 11.29
CA SER A 151 0.42 -1.92 10.42
C SER A 151 1.21 -1.37 9.24
N ILE A 152 2.34 -2.00 8.93
CA ILE A 152 3.26 -1.56 7.88
C ILE A 152 3.49 -2.71 6.92
N VAL A 153 3.29 -2.44 5.64
CA VAL A 153 3.49 -3.39 4.56
C VAL A 153 4.36 -2.74 3.49
N LEU A 154 5.33 -3.49 2.96
CA LEU A 154 6.15 -3.05 1.85
C LEU A 154 5.79 -3.88 0.62
N PHE A 155 5.71 -3.26 -0.55
CA PHE A 155 5.46 -4.00 -1.78
C PHE A 155 6.11 -3.36 -3.01
N GLN A 156 6.34 -4.18 -4.02
CA GLN A 156 6.88 -3.79 -5.31
C GLN A 156 6.04 -4.37 -6.43
N ILE A 157 5.65 -3.52 -7.37
CA ILE A 157 4.93 -3.88 -8.59
C ILE A 157 5.92 -4.31 -9.67
N ASP A 158 5.56 -5.33 -10.46
CA ASP A 158 6.34 -5.77 -11.60
C ASP A 158 6.54 -4.63 -12.62
N ALA A 159 7.71 -4.57 -13.22
CA ALA A 159 8.00 -3.57 -14.26
C ALA A 159 7.11 -3.73 -15.51
N GLY A 160 6.61 -4.94 -15.77
CA GLY A 160 5.68 -5.24 -16.88
C GLY A 160 4.22 -4.91 -16.59
N GLU A 161 3.87 -4.57 -15.35
CA GLU A 161 2.51 -4.26 -14.93
C GLU A 161 2.31 -2.74 -14.82
N PRO A 162 1.08 -2.23 -14.89
CA PRO A 162 0.80 -0.83 -14.61
C PRO A 162 1.26 -0.40 -13.23
N PRO A 163 1.67 0.86 -13.02
CA PRO A 163 2.03 1.37 -11.70
C PRO A 163 0.81 1.39 -10.77
N PHE A 164 1.05 1.38 -9.47
CA PHE A 164 0.00 1.61 -8.49
C PHE A 164 -0.22 3.12 -8.33
N VAL A 165 -1.49 3.53 -8.24
CA VAL A 165 -1.88 4.92 -8.00
C VAL A 165 -2.54 5.03 -6.64
N VAL A 166 -1.98 5.88 -5.80
CA VAL A 166 -2.60 6.33 -4.55
C VAL A 166 -3.51 7.50 -4.91
N PHE A 167 -4.81 7.27 -4.81
CA PHE A 167 -5.83 8.24 -5.16
C PHE A 167 -7.04 7.99 -4.26
N GLY A 168 -7.72 9.03 -3.81
CA GLY A 168 -8.85 8.89 -2.89
C GLY A 168 -9.81 10.07 -2.93
N ALA A 169 -10.80 10.05 -2.03
CA ALA A 169 -11.87 11.06 -1.97
C ALA A 169 -11.35 12.50 -1.71
N GLY A 170 -10.12 12.64 -1.20
CA GLY A 170 -9.50 13.95 -0.95
C GLY A 170 -8.56 14.44 -2.05
N THR A 171 -8.47 13.74 -3.18
CA THR A 171 -7.59 14.17 -4.28
C THR A 171 -8.25 15.28 -5.08
N SER A 172 -7.65 16.46 -5.08
CA SER A 172 -8.06 17.65 -5.83
C SER A 172 -7.08 17.97 -6.95
N ALA A 173 -7.39 19.00 -7.74
CA ALA A 173 -6.46 19.52 -8.73
C ALA A 173 -5.18 20.04 -8.06
N PRO A 174 -4.00 19.82 -8.66
CA PRO A 174 -2.74 20.23 -8.04
C PRO A 174 -2.47 21.72 -8.20
N THR A 175 -1.56 22.21 -7.36
CA THR A 175 -0.96 23.54 -7.52
C THR A 175 0.39 23.43 -8.22
N VAL A 176 0.65 24.32 -9.16
CA VAL A 176 1.96 24.41 -9.83
C VAL A 176 2.94 25.12 -8.90
N PRO A 177 4.16 24.61 -8.68
CA PRO A 177 5.14 25.27 -7.84
C PRO A 177 5.38 26.74 -8.21
N GLY A 178 5.03 27.64 -7.29
CA GLY A 178 5.10 29.11 -7.48
C GLY A 178 3.79 29.76 -7.89
N GLU A 179 2.72 29.00 -8.04
CA GLU A 179 1.34 29.50 -8.19
C GLU A 179 0.58 29.30 -6.87
N ASP A 180 -0.44 30.12 -6.63
CA ASP A 180 -1.23 30.08 -5.40
C ASP A 180 -2.63 29.44 -5.60
N THR A 181 -2.89 28.91 -6.80
CA THR A 181 -4.20 28.38 -7.17
C THR A 181 -4.08 26.98 -7.76
N GLU A 182 -5.06 26.15 -7.43
CA GLU A 182 -5.23 24.83 -8.07
C GLU A 182 -5.42 25.00 -9.58
N ARG A 183 -4.85 24.07 -10.34
CA ARG A 183 -4.93 24.07 -11.80
C ARG A 183 -5.71 22.86 -12.30
N GLU A 184 -6.82 23.13 -12.97
CA GLU A 184 -7.67 22.10 -13.57
C GLU A 184 -7.27 21.78 -15.01
N ASP A 185 -6.85 22.77 -15.80
CA ASP A 185 -6.54 22.62 -17.23
C ASP A 185 -5.08 22.22 -17.46
N PHE A 186 -4.87 21.10 -18.15
CA PHE A 186 -3.55 20.54 -18.45
C PHE A 186 -3.31 20.28 -19.95
N PRO A 187 -3.34 21.29 -20.83
CA PRO A 187 -3.11 21.08 -22.26
C PRO A 187 -1.70 20.46 -22.50
N PRO A 188 -1.51 19.49 -23.40
CA PRO A 188 -2.50 18.95 -24.35
C PRO A 188 -3.49 17.93 -23.76
N PHE A 189 -3.36 17.56 -22.49
CA PHE A 189 -4.34 16.77 -21.76
C PHE A 189 -5.58 17.63 -21.49
N GLY A 190 -6.75 17.06 -21.30
CA GLY A 190 -7.98 17.82 -21.04
C GLY A 190 -7.91 18.47 -19.65
N ASP A 191 -7.71 17.64 -18.63
CA ASP A 191 -7.61 18.06 -17.23
C ASP A 191 -6.50 17.29 -16.49
N TYR A 192 -6.39 17.49 -15.18
CA TYR A 192 -5.41 16.80 -14.36
C TYR A 192 -5.65 15.27 -14.28
N MET A 193 -6.90 14.80 -14.43
CA MET A 193 -7.22 13.36 -14.45
C MET A 193 -6.69 12.70 -15.72
N ASP A 194 -6.84 13.38 -16.87
CA ASP A 194 -6.28 12.92 -18.14
C ASP A 194 -4.74 12.89 -18.08
N PHE A 195 -4.12 13.85 -17.40
CA PHE A 195 -2.67 13.85 -17.17
C PHE A 195 -2.25 12.69 -16.27
N ILE A 196 -2.96 12.42 -15.16
CA ILE A 196 -2.73 11.23 -14.31
C ILE A 196 -2.86 9.95 -15.16
N GLY A 197 -3.88 9.87 -16.01
CA GLY A 197 -4.10 8.74 -16.92
C GLY A 197 -2.93 8.52 -17.89
N ALA A 198 -2.41 9.59 -18.47
CA ALA A 198 -1.24 9.51 -19.36
C ALA A 198 0.02 9.04 -18.62
N VAL A 199 0.25 9.50 -17.38
CA VAL A 199 1.40 9.06 -16.55
C VAL A 199 1.20 7.61 -16.07
N TYR A 200 -0.03 7.16 -15.86
CA TYR A 200 -0.33 5.76 -15.56
C TYR A 200 0.08 4.81 -16.70
N GLU A 201 -0.10 5.23 -17.95
CA GLU A 201 0.34 4.48 -19.13
C GLU A 201 1.86 4.55 -19.33
N ASP A 202 2.47 5.72 -19.08
CA ASP A 202 3.91 5.94 -19.20
C ASP A 202 4.42 6.90 -18.14
N LEU A 203 5.18 6.40 -17.17
CA LEU A 203 5.77 7.17 -16.06
C LEU A 203 6.75 8.28 -16.51
N HIS A 204 7.15 8.31 -17.79
CA HIS A 204 8.02 9.34 -18.36
C HIS A 204 7.28 10.52 -18.97
N VAL A 205 5.96 10.53 -18.90
CA VAL A 205 5.15 11.63 -19.42
C VAL A 205 5.30 12.86 -18.53
N ASP A 206 5.71 13.96 -19.13
CA ASP A 206 5.77 15.28 -18.51
C ASP A 206 4.68 16.20 -19.06
N TRP A 207 4.19 17.09 -18.22
CA TRP A 207 3.38 18.22 -18.65
C TRP A 207 4.26 19.44 -18.90
N VAL A 208 3.98 20.16 -19.98
CA VAL A 208 4.66 21.44 -20.32
C VAL A 208 3.72 22.58 -19.97
N HIS A 209 4.11 23.40 -19.01
CA HIS A 209 3.34 24.56 -18.61
C HIS A 209 3.19 25.56 -19.78
N PRO A 210 1.98 25.94 -20.19
CA PRO A 210 1.75 26.68 -21.41
C PRO A 210 2.42 28.06 -21.43
N ASP A 211 2.45 28.76 -20.29
CA ASP A 211 2.96 30.15 -20.24
C ASP A 211 4.47 30.19 -20.02
N SER A 212 5.03 29.30 -19.21
CA SER A 212 6.46 29.29 -18.87
C SER A 212 7.32 28.38 -19.74
N GLY A 213 6.71 27.41 -20.42
CA GLY A 213 7.39 26.34 -21.15
C GLY A 213 8.16 25.36 -20.25
N ARG A 214 8.03 25.48 -18.93
CA ARG A 214 8.68 24.59 -17.97
C ARG A 214 8.01 23.21 -17.99
N ARG A 215 8.83 22.17 -17.86
CA ARG A 215 8.36 20.79 -17.75
C ARG A 215 8.19 20.39 -16.30
N TYR A 216 7.13 19.64 -16.04
CA TYR A 216 6.82 19.08 -14.74
C TYR A 216 6.44 17.60 -14.91
N ALA A 217 7.12 16.71 -14.17
CA ALA A 217 6.60 15.39 -13.94
C ALA A 217 5.37 15.47 -13.02
N LEU A 218 4.53 14.45 -13.00
CA LEU A 218 3.30 14.44 -12.22
C LEU A 218 3.55 14.79 -10.74
N LEU A 219 4.58 14.21 -10.13
CA LEU A 219 4.92 14.43 -8.71
C LEU A 219 5.80 15.67 -8.46
N ASP A 220 6.07 16.48 -9.47
CA ASP A 220 6.66 17.84 -9.30
C ASP A 220 5.58 18.89 -8.96
N LEU A 221 4.32 18.54 -9.19
CA LEU A 221 3.17 19.37 -8.81
C LEU A 221 2.82 19.13 -7.33
N ASP A 222 2.25 20.14 -6.69
CA ASP A 222 1.80 20.03 -5.32
C ASP A 222 0.37 19.49 -5.28
N TRP A 223 0.23 18.26 -4.82
CA TRP A 223 -1.02 17.53 -4.63
C TRP A 223 -1.50 17.53 -3.18
N GLU A 224 -0.90 18.32 -2.31
CA GLU A 224 -1.21 18.33 -0.87
C GLU A 224 -1.17 16.92 -0.26
N TYR A 225 -0.23 16.09 -0.70
CA TYR A 225 -0.09 14.68 -0.31
C TYR A 225 -1.30 13.78 -0.64
N SER A 226 -2.18 14.17 -1.56
CA SER A 226 -3.38 13.40 -1.91
C SER A 226 -3.20 12.47 -3.12
N LEU A 227 -2.06 12.54 -3.80
CA LEU A 227 -1.74 11.73 -4.97
C LEU A 227 -0.37 11.06 -4.85
N GLY A 228 -0.30 9.80 -5.24
CA GLY A 228 0.95 9.06 -5.41
C GLY A 228 0.87 8.12 -6.61
N ILE A 229 2.00 7.90 -7.27
CA ILE A 229 2.11 6.93 -8.36
C ILE A 229 3.49 6.29 -8.34
N GLY A 230 3.57 4.99 -8.59
CA GLY A 230 4.86 4.31 -8.64
C GLY A 230 4.76 2.79 -8.62
N ARG A 231 5.90 2.15 -8.41
CA ARG A 231 6.03 0.69 -8.39
C ARG A 231 6.56 0.13 -7.07
N CYS A 232 7.00 0.99 -6.14
CA CYS A 232 7.53 0.59 -4.84
C CYS A 232 6.88 1.43 -3.76
N PHE A 233 6.31 0.77 -2.76
CA PHE A 233 5.55 1.42 -1.70
C PHE A 233 5.83 0.83 -0.33
N ILE A 234 5.77 1.71 0.67
CA ILE A 234 5.61 1.35 2.08
C ILE A 234 4.25 1.88 2.48
N GLN A 235 3.31 1.00 2.77
CA GLN A 235 1.96 1.34 3.20
C GLN A 235 1.90 1.31 4.72
N PHE A 236 1.37 2.37 5.30
CA PHE A 236 0.99 2.49 6.69
C PHE A 236 -0.53 2.40 6.74
N GLU A 237 -1.04 1.27 7.19
CA GLU A 237 -2.46 1.02 7.30
C GLU A 237 -3.01 1.71 8.54
N ASP A 238 -4.20 2.28 8.42
CA ASP A 238 -4.90 3.00 9.50
C ASP A 238 -4.18 4.25 10.02
N GLY A 239 -3.38 4.83 9.12
CA GLY A 239 -2.52 5.99 9.37
C GLY A 239 -3.23 7.34 9.23
N SER A 240 -4.15 7.72 10.11
CA SER A 240 -4.84 9.00 10.00
C SER A 240 -3.94 10.21 10.31
N GLY A 241 -3.69 11.03 9.28
CA GLY A 241 -3.11 12.37 9.42
C GLY A 241 -1.65 12.40 9.89
N TYR A 242 -0.84 11.45 9.45
CA TYR A 242 0.56 11.35 9.80
C TYR A 242 1.43 12.30 8.98
N ASP A 243 2.26 13.07 9.68
CA ASP A 243 3.41 13.73 9.09
C ASP A 243 4.57 12.73 9.00
N LEU A 244 4.89 12.31 7.79
CA LEU A 244 5.97 11.37 7.49
C LEU A 244 7.24 12.06 6.93
N GLU A 245 7.36 13.38 6.97
CA GLU A 245 8.49 14.10 6.37
C GLU A 245 9.86 13.61 6.89
N ARG A 246 9.98 13.40 8.21
CA ARG A 246 11.22 12.88 8.79
C ARG A 246 11.51 11.44 8.35
N PHE A 247 10.46 10.63 8.22
CA PHE A 247 10.60 9.25 7.75
C PHE A 247 11.04 9.22 6.29
N VAL A 248 10.39 9.97 5.39
CA VAL A 248 10.75 10.00 3.96
C VAL A 248 12.14 10.57 3.74
N GLN A 249 12.58 11.54 4.55
CA GLN A 249 13.95 12.04 4.50
C GLN A 249 14.96 10.95 4.89
N ALA A 250 14.79 10.28 6.03
CA ALA A 250 15.69 9.23 6.49
C ALA A 250 15.71 8.03 5.53
N LEU A 251 14.55 7.67 4.98
CA LEU A 251 14.44 6.62 3.97
C LEU A 251 15.15 7.03 2.67
N GLY A 252 14.97 8.28 2.23
CA GLY A 252 15.63 8.83 1.05
C GLY A 252 17.15 8.78 1.15
N GLU A 253 17.70 9.13 2.31
CA GLU A 253 19.14 9.00 2.61
C GLU A 253 19.60 7.53 2.55
N ALA A 254 18.80 6.60 3.10
CA ALA A 254 19.10 5.18 3.10
C ALA A 254 19.04 4.55 1.70
N CYS A 255 18.13 5.02 0.85
CA CYS A 255 17.91 4.52 -0.53
C CYS A 255 18.77 5.23 -1.57
N GLY A 256 19.35 6.40 -1.23
CA GLY A 256 20.08 7.24 -2.17
C GLY A 256 19.20 7.94 -3.21
N GLN A 257 17.91 8.11 -2.94
CA GLN A 257 16.96 8.81 -3.80
C GLN A 257 15.88 9.53 -2.99
N ARG A 258 15.31 10.58 -3.59
CA ARG A 258 14.23 11.34 -2.94
C ARG A 258 12.97 10.47 -2.81
N MET A 259 12.44 10.41 -1.60
CA MET A 259 11.15 9.77 -1.28
C MET A 259 10.09 10.84 -1.01
N THR A 260 8.83 10.47 -1.15
CA THR A 260 7.66 11.29 -0.80
C THR A 260 6.57 10.38 -0.24
N TYR A 261 5.45 10.96 0.15
CA TYR A 261 4.31 10.20 0.63
C TYR A 261 2.99 10.80 0.16
N ALA A 262 1.93 10.00 0.22
CA ALA A 262 0.57 10.43 -0.03
C ALA A 262 -0.41 9.73 0.90
N HIS A 263 -1.52 10.40 1.16
CA HIS A 263 -2.64 9.90 1.94
C HIS A 263 -3.75 9.42 1.02
N ARG A 264 -4.39 8.32 1.38
CA ARG A 264 -5.60 7.82 0.70
C ARG A 264 -6.74 7.72 1.70
N LEU A 265 -7.79 8.47 1.44
CA LEU A 265 -9.07 8.42 2.16
C LEU A 265 -10.06 7.54 1.41
N PHE A 266 -10.76 6.62 2.13
CA PHE A 266 -11.81 5.77 1.58
C PHE A 266 -13.20 6.17 2.11
#